data_52e01a4c86a71c5b2bcbedb66bc91089
#
_entry.id   52e01a4c86a71c5b2bcbedb66bc91089
#
_cell.length_a   1.000
_cell.length_b   1.000
_cell.length_c   1.000
_cell.angle_alpha   90.00
_cell.angle_beta   90.00
_cell.angle_gamma   90.00
#
_symmetry.space_group_name_H-M   'P 1'
#
loop_
_entity.id
_entity.type
_entity.pdbx_description
1 polymer ?
#
loop_
_entity_poly.entity_id
_entity_poly.type
_entity_poly.pdbx_seq_one_letter_code
_entity_poly.pdbx_strand_id
1 'polypeptide(L)'
;MARYGYFWGCYVQGRLPHIEKSTRLVMQHLGVDCSDLDGLTCCPEKTMVANMSHDAWLVTAARNLAVAEDAGVDFVTPCPGCFGTLRSAAAEIESSVAAHGSVNRELQRVGRTYRGNTRTSHLLEALYRDVGLATIRDKVTQPLTGMRIAVHYGCHLLKPSEDVGLDDPCAPSKFDELVQAVGATSIPYEGKLSCCGGLLSRVDDDETAQAMARRKLRDVTEEGADALCLACPACFMQYDTTQLLLQRKGEQVHMPVLYYTELLGLALGLEPRDLGLSSHRVEVQPFLDRWQVRRAAIERVKQHWDYDLLRRCAECGACGFDCPVARADAAFDPNGIIRDLAAGHIDRVLRAGEFWRCVECYTCREACFQRYSMLDIFRTAKHLAVEENLAPAGAAEGMAAFRKSARLVESSASQRKRLGLPEAPPSGGDELTQLFQWRPEPRRP
;
A
#
# COMPACT_ATOMS: atom_id res chain seq x y z
N MET A 1 15.90 11.24 -19.01
CA MET A 1 15.87 10.43 -17.78
C MET A 1 17.30 10.25 -17.30
N ALA A 2 17.54 10.15 -15.98
CA ALA A 2 18.86 9.87 -15.45
C ALA A 2 19.31 8.46 -15.92
N ARG A 3 20.59 8.33 -16.22
CA ARG A 3 21.23 7.07 -16.59
C ARG A 3 21.97 6.52 -15.37
N TYR A 4 21.65 5.31 -14.95
CA TYR A 4 22.19 4.71 -13.74
C TYR A 4 23.10 3.52 -13.98
N GLY A 5 24.14 3.41 -13.12
CA GLY A 5 24.86 2.16 -12.90
C GLY A 5 24.35 1.47 -11.64
N TYR A 6 24.05 0.19 -11.71
CA TYR A 6 23.66 -0.59 -10.54
C TYR A 6 24.82 -0.78 -9.58
N PHE A 7 24.61 -0.40 -8.32
CA PHE A 7 25.49 -0.79 -7.22
C PHE A 7 24.75 -1.80 -6.33
N TRP A 8 24.89 -3.09 -6.62
CA TRP A 8 24.14 -4.14 -5.95
C TRP A 8 24.55 -4.37 -4.49
N GLY A 9 25.82 -4.19 -4.20
CA GLY A 9 26.38 -4.55 -2.91
C GLY A 9 26.45 -6.07 -2.68
N CYS A 10 27.13 -6.48 -1.61
CA CYS A 10 27.45 -7.89 -1.36
C CYS A 10 26.23 -8.74 -0.93
N TYR A 11 25.28 -8.16 -0.20
CA TYR A 11 24.12 -8.89 0.30
C TYR A 11 23.13 -9.29 -0.80
N VAL A 12 22.88 -8.39 -1.75
CA VAL A 12 21.92 -8.65 -2.83
C VAL A 12 22.46 -9.77 -3.71
N GLN A 13 23.66 -9.63 -4.26
CA GLN A 13 24.23 -10.64 -5.15
C GLN A 13 24.54 -11.95 -4.43
N GLY A 14 25.06 -11.88 -3.19
CA GLY A 14 25.55 -13.07 -2.49
C GLY A 14 24.47 -13.87 -1.76
N ARG A 15 23.36 -13.25 -1.34
CA ARG A 15 22.36 -13.90 -0.48
C ARG A 15 20.89 -13.68 -0.86
N LEU A 16 20.58 -12.61 -1.59
CA LEU A 16 19.22 -12.18 -1.86
C LEU A 16 19.02 -11.84 -3.36
N PRO A 17 19.33 -12.77 -4.29
CA PRO A 17 19.27 -12.51 -5.73
C PRO A 17 17.85 -12.19 -6.22
N HIS A 18 16.81 -12.52 -5.48
CA HIS A 18 15.43 -12.13 -5.77
C HIS A 18 15.23 -10.61 -5.70
N ILE A 19 15.95 -9.91 -4.80
CA ILE A 19 15.92 -8.43 -4.74
C ILE A 19 16.55 -7.83 -6.01
N GLU A 20 17.65 -8.41 -6.51
CA GLU A 20 18.21 -8.00 -7.79
C GLU A 20 17.22 -8.24 -8.93
N LYS A 21 16.64 -9.44 -9.00
CA LYS A 21 15.68 -9.82 -10.03
C LYS A 21 14.48 -8.88 -10.05
N SER A 22 13.82 -8.67 -8.93
CA SER A 22 12.66 -7.77 -8.81
C SER A 22 13.01 -6.33 -9.15
N THR A 23 14.20 -5.84 -8.70
CA THR A 23 14.67 -4.49 -9.01
C THR A 23 14.89 -4.29 -10.51
N ARG A 24 15.55 -5.22 -11.19
CA ARG A 24 15.77 -5.14 -12.64
C ARG A 24 14.46 -5.08 -13.41
N LEU A 25 13.53 -5.99 -13.09
CA LEU A 25 12.23 -6.05 -13.75
C LEU A 25 11.41 -4.77 -13.56
N VAL A 26 11.38 -4.24 -12.34
CA VAL A 26 10.65 -3.00 -12.03
C VAL A 26 11.26 -1.80 -12.73
N MET A 27 12.58 -1.62 -12.67
CA MET A 27 13.26 -0.49 -13.33
C MET A 27 13.08 -0.55 -14.84
N GLN A 28 13.17 -1.73 -15.45
CA GLN A 28 12.89 -1.94 -16.86
C GLN A 28 11.44 -1.60 -17.23
N HIS A 29 10.47 -2.08 -16.42
CA HIS A 29 9.04 -1.81 -16.64
C HIS A 29 8.71 -0.31 -16.55
N LEU A 30 9.39 0.39 -15.65
CA LEU A 30 9.26 1.84 -15.51
C LEU A 30 9.99 2.64 -16.59
N GLY A 31 10.84 1.99 -17.41
CA GLY A 31 11.61 2.63 -18.48
C GLY A 31 12.82 3.42 -17.97
N VAL A 32 13.38 3.05 -16.81
CA VAL A 32 14.59 3.66 -16.27
C VAL A 32 15.82 3.01 -16.91
N ASP A 33 16.71 3.83 -17.45
CA ASP A 33 17.96 3.37 -18.07
C ASP A 33 18.99 3.00 -16.99
N CYS A 34 19.22 1.70 -16.80
CA CYS A 34 20.13 1.15 -15.82
C CYS A 34 21.04 0.10 -16.45
N SER A 35 22.33 0.12 -16.12
CA SER A 35 23.32 -0.82 -16.60
C SER A 35 24.17 -1.40 -15.46
N ASP A 36 24.71 -2.59 -15.65
CA ASP A 36 25.73 -3.13 -14.74
C ASP A 36 27.07 -2.49 -15.03
N LEU A 37 27.90 -2.38 -14.00
CA LEU A 37 29.26 -1.84 -14.10
C LEU A 37 30.24 -2.90 -13.65
N ASP A 38 31.25 -3.16 -14.49
CA ASP A 38 32.30 -4.09 -14.19
C ASP A 38 33.27 -3.55 -13.14
N GLY A 39 33.84 -4.46 -12.38
CA GLY A 39 34.91 -4.16 -11.46
C GLY A 39 34.49 -3.48 -10.16
N LEU A 40 33.23 -3.41 -9.81
CA LEU A 40 32.80 -2.91 -8.50
C LEU A 40 33.21 -3.88 -7.37
N THR A 41 33.43 -3.31 -6.18
CA THR A 41 33.70 -4.06 -4.95
C THR A 41 32.53 -3.89 -3.96
N CYS A 42 32.66 -4.41 -2.74
CA CYS A 42 31.80 -4.03 -1.62
C CYS A 42 31.86 -2.52 -1.38
N CYS A 43 30.79 -1.93 -0.83
CA CYS A 43 30.73 -0.50 -0.50
C CYS A 43 31.69 0.01 0.60
N PRO A 44 32.52 -0.75 1.13
CA PRO A 44 33.08 -1.07 2.45
C PRO A 44 32.25 -0.48 3.61
N GLU A 45 31.22 -1.18 3.97
CA GLU A 45 30.24 -0.79 4.98
C GLU A 45 30.88 -0.12 6.23
N LYS A 46 30.39 1.11 6.53
CA LYS A 46 31.07 2.02 7.47
C LYS A 46 31.10 1.52 8.93
N THR A 47 30.10 0.76 9.38
CA THR A 47 30.03 0.31 10.78
C THR A 47 31.11 -0.72 11.14
N MET A 48 31.71 -1.36 10.15
CA MET A 48 32.81 -2.30 10.34
C MET A 48 34.10 -1.75 9.77
N VAL A 49 34.17 -1.52 8.46
CA VAL A 49 35.44 -1.22 7.77
C VAL A 49 35.97 0.15 8.20
N ALA A 50 35.12 1.20 8.27
CA ALA A 50 35.59 2.52 8.69
C ALA A 50 36.13 2.54 10.13
N ASN A 51 35.54 1.75 11.03
CA ASN A 51 35.98 1.65 12.42
C ASN A 51 37.29 0.83 12.57
N MET A 52 37.61 -0.05 11.63
CA MET A 52 38.84 -0.82 11.65
C MET A 52 39.98 -0.14 10.87
N SER A 53 39.64 0.54 9.78
CA SER A 53 40.58 1.29 8.94
C SER A 53 39.82 2.35 8.14
N HIS A 54 39.92 3.58 8.61
CA HIS A 54 39.26 4.73 7.96
C HIS A 54 39.77 4.94 6.52
N ASP A 55 41.09 4.85 6.32
CA ASP A 55 41.70 5.00 4.98
C ASP A 55 41.23 3.91 4.03
N ALA A 56 41.15 2.66 4.47
CA ALA A 56 40.66 1.56 3.64
C ALA A 56 39.18 1.78 3.25
N TRP A 57 38.36 2.27 4.18
CA TRP A 57 37.00 2.63 3.92
C TRP A 57 36.88 3.73 2.86
N LEU A 58 37.60 4.85 3.06
CA LEU A 58 37.50 6.03 2.22
C LEU A 58 38.02 5.76 0.79
N VAL A 59 39.22 5.13 0.68
CA VAL A 59 39.82 4.80 -0.62
C VAL A 59 38.97 3.79 -1.41
N THR A 60 38.41 2.77 -0.73
CA THR A 60 37.60 1.76 -1.41
C THR A 60 36.25 2.37 -1.89
N ALA A 61 35.61 3.21 -1.08
CA ALA A 61 34.40 3.91 -1.48
C ALA A 61 34.64 4.83 -2.70
N ALA A 62 35.70 5.66 -2.63
CA ALA A 62 36.12 6.53 -3.73
C ALA A 62 36.45 5.78 -5.01
N ARG A 63 37.09 4.62 -4.88
CA ARG A 63 37.41 3.76 -6.02
C ARG A 63 36.15 3.27 -6.73
N ASN A 64 35.11 2.87 -5.99
CA ASN A 64 33.83 2.50 -6.58
C ASN A 64 33.14 3.70 -7.25
N LEU A 65 33.14 4.88 -6.61
CA LEU A 65 32.60 6.11 -7.18
C LEU A 65 33.31 6.49 -8.48
N ALA A 66 34.64 6.37 -8.53
CA ALA A 66 35.45 6.60 -9.73
C ALA A 66 35.07 5.66 -10.90
N VAL A 67 34.64 4.41 -10.62
CA VAL A 67 34.14 3.50 -11.67
C VAL A 67 32.88 4.05 -12.32
N ALA A 68 31.94 4.59 -11.54
CA ALA A 68 30.72 5.20 -12.07
C ALA A 68 31.03 6.49 -12.87
N GLU A 69 31.97 7.33 -12.37
CA GLU A 69 32.43 8.51 -13.09
C GLU A 69 33.05 8.17 -14.45
N ASP A 70 33.93 7.16 -14.48
CA ASP A 70 34.55 6.70 -15.72
C ASP A 70 33.52 6.15 -16.74
N ALA A 71 32.41 5.59 -16.24
CA ALA A 71 31.28 5.13 -17.05
C ALA A 71 30.29 6.25 -17.41
N GLY A 72 30.41 7.44 -16.81
CA GLY A 72 29.52 8.59 -17.04
C GLY A 72 28.09 8.35 -16.56
N VAL A 73 27.92 7.66 -15.41
CA VAL A 73 26.60 7.35 -14.84
C VAL A 73 26.56 7.67 -13.35
N ASP A 74 25.35 7.88 -12.83
CA ASP A 74 25.09 7.91 -11.39
C ASP A 74 24.86 6.50 -10.85
N PHE A 75 25.11 6.28 -9.56
CA PHE A 75 24.75 5.01 -8.93
C PHE A 75 23.28 4.98 -8.50
N VAL A 76 22.63 3.83 -8.72
CA VAL A 76 21.43 3.43 -8.01
C VAL A 76 21.70 2.14 -7.23
N THR A 77 21.36 2.15 -5.94
CA THR A 77 21.55 1.00 -5.07
C THR A 77 20.27 0.64 -4.32
N PRO A 78 19.91 -0.64 -4.23
CA PRO A 78 18.81 -1.10 -3.39
C PRO A 78 19.18 -1.25 -1.91
N CYS A 79 20.37 -0.88 -1.48
CA CYS A 79 20.86 -1.10 -0.12
C CYS A 79 21.17 0.22 0.60
N PRO A 80 20.44 0.56 1.70
CA PRO A 80 20.71 1.76 2.49
C PRO A 80 22.11 1.77 3.10
N GLY A 81 22.68 0.61 3.43
CA GLY A 81 24.06 0.52 3.90
C GLY A 81 25.06 0.97 2.82
N CYS A 82 24.87 0.53 1.58
CA CYS A 82 25.67 0.97 0.44
C CYS A 82 25.45 2.46 0.14
N PHE A 83 24.19 2.89 0.11
CA PHE A 83 23.80 4.27 -0.09
C PHE A 83 24.46 5.21 0.92
N GLY A 84 24.24 4.96 2.22
CA GLY A 84 24.80 5.79 3.29
C GLY A 84 26.32 5.79 3.31
N THR A 85 26.95 4.63 3.06
CA THR A 85 28.43 4.52 3.03
C THR A 85 29.03 5.36 1.89
N LEU A 86 28.50 5.21 0.67
CA LEU A 86 29.04 5.94 -0.48
C LEU A 86 28.77 7.45 -0.40
N ARG A 87 27.61 7.85 0.13
CA ARG A 87 27.26 9.26 0.36
C ARG A 87 28.15 9.89 1.43
N SER A 88 28.33 9.25 2.57
CA SER A 88 29.20 9.77 3.65
C SER A 88 30.66 9.86 3.19
N ALA A 89 31.17 8.86 2.45
CA ALA A 89 32.52 8.92 1.90
C ALA A 89 32.70 10.05 0.88
N ALA A 90 31.74 10.24 -0.03
CA ALA A 90 31.75 11.34 -0.98
C ALA A 90 31.75 12.69 -0.25
N ALA A 91 30.83 12.89 0.70
CA ALA A 91 30.75 14.13 1.48
C ALA A 91 32.05 14.44 2.24
N GLU A 92 32.67 13.43 2.85
CA GLU A 92 33.96 13.62 3.53
C GLU A 92 35.09 13.99 2.58
N ILE A 93 35.21 13.31 1.44
CA ILE A 93 36.25 13.60 0.43
C ILE A 93 36.07 15.01 -0.13
N GLU A 94 34.83 15.39 -0.44
CA GLU A 94 34.50 16.69 -1.03
C GLU A 94 34.64 17.86 -0.05
N SER A 95 34.50 17.61 1.24
CA SER A 95 34.65 18.63 2.28
C SER A 95 36.10 19.05 2.52
N SER A 96 37.10 18.27 2.05
CA SER A 96 38.53 18.48 2.35
C SER A 96 39.44 18.27 1.14
N VAL A 97 40.16 19.34 0.74
CA VAL A 97 41.18 19.26 -0.31
C VAL A 97 42.28 18.25 0.07
N ALA A 98 42.61 18.13 1.35
CA ALA A 98 43.62 17.19 1.84
C ALA A 98 43.13 15.73 1.71
N ALA A 99 41.87 15.44 2.09
CA ALA A 99 41.24 14.13 1.92
C ALA A 99 41.14 13.74 0.44
N HIS A 100 40.64 14.66 -0.41
CA HIS A 100 40.55 14.46 -1.84
C HIS A 100 41.94 14.15 -2.47
N GLY A 101 42.97 14.93 -2.11
CA GLY A 101 44.34 14.70 -2.60
C GLY A 101 44.93 13.38 -2.08
N SER A 102 44.65 12.99 -0.84
CA SER A 102 45.17 11.74 -0.27
C SER A 102 44.50 10.53 -0.95
N VAL A 103 43.21 10.53 -1.09
CA VAL A 103 42.45 9.46 -1.77
C VAL A 103 42.93 9.30 -3.22
N ASN A 104 43.05 10.40 -3.96
CA ASN A 104 43.48 10.33 -5.36
C ASN A 104 44.93 9.84 -5.54
N ARG A 105 45.85 10.12 -4.61
CA ARG A 105 47.20 9.51 -4.64
C ARG A 105 47.14 8.00 -4.58
N GLU A 106 46.27 7.42 -3.75
CA GLU A 106 46.13 5.97 -3.69
C GLU A 106 45.39 5.42 -4.94
N LEU A 107 44.37 6.10 -5.45
CA LEU A 107 43.67 5.68 -6.65
C LEU A 107 44.51 5.69 -7.91
N GLN A 108 45.49 6.60 -8.02
CA GLN A 108 46.47 6.65 -9.13
C GLN A 108 47.27 5.35 -9.26
N ARG A 109 47.51 4.61 -8.17
CA ARG A 109 48.21 3.32 -8.19
C ARG A 109 47.49 2.25 -9.00
N VAL A 110 46.19 2.43 -9.19
CA VAL A 110 45.33 1.54 -10.00
C VAL A 110 44.77 2.26 -11.24
N GLY A 111 45.36 3.40 -11.62
CA GLY A 111 45.00 4.16 -12.82
C GLY A 111 43.62 4.85 -12.76
N ARG A 112 43.14 5.19 -11.56
CA ARG A 112 41.82 5.85 -11.37
C ARG A 112 41.97 7.23 -10.71
N THR A 113 40.93 8.02 -10.87
CA THR A 113 40.79 9.35 -10.24
C THR A 113 39.33 9.57 -9.88
N TYR A 114 39.06 9.97 -8.65
CA TYR A 114 37.76 10.45 -8.21
C TYR A 114 37.67 11.98 -8.37
N ARG A 115 36.62 12.46 -9.03
CA ARG A 115 36.42 13.88 -9.40
C ARG A 115 35.25 14.54 -8.67
N GLY A 116 34.38 13.75 -8.02
CA GLY A 116 33.16 14.25 -7.37
C GLY A 116 31.98 14.49 -8.34
N ASN A 117 31.98 13.84 -9.50
CA ASN A 117 30.98 14.09 -10.55
C ASN A 117 29.86 13.04 -10.61
N THR A 118 29.88 12.03 -9.73
CA THR A 118 28.84 10.99 -9.67
C THR A 118 28.04 11.09 -8.39
N ARG A 119 26.76 10.86 -8.52
CA ARG A 119 25.83 10.80 -7.39
C ARG A 119 25.46 9.34 -7.08
N THR A 120 25.35 9.03 -5.80
CA THR A 120 24.74 7.78 -5.35
C THR A 120 23.30 8.05 -4.91
N SER A 121 22.35 7.34 -5.50
CA SER A 121 20.94 7.38 -5.10
C SER A 121 20.49 6.03 -4.54
N HIS A 122 19.69 6.07 -3.49
CA HIS A 122 18.95 4.89 -3.09
C HIS A 122 17.83 4.61 -4.09
N LEU A 123 17.47 3.35 -4.29
CA LEU A 123 16.38 2.96 -5.19
C LEU A 123 15.07 3.72 -4.93
N LEU A 124 14.67 3.86 -3.64
CA LEU A 124 13.48 4.66 -3.29
C LEU A 124 13.62 6.13 -3.68
N GLU A 125 14.82 6.70 -3.58
CA GLU A 125 15.09 8.09 -4.01
C GLU A 125 14.93 8.24 -5.52
N ALA A 126 15.48 7.31 -6.30
CA ALA A 126 15.33 7.30 -7.75
C ALA A 126 13.86 7.14 -8.19
N LEU A 127 13.13 6.22 -7.56
CA LEU A 127 11.71 6.00 -7.82
C LEU A 127 10.85 7.22 -7.42
N TYR A 128 11.15 7.85 -6.30
CA TYR A 128 10.38 9.00 -5.82
C TYR A 128 10.65 10.27 -6.64
N ARG A 129 11.92 10.59 -6.89
CA ARG A 129 12.35 11.83 -7.52
C ARG A 129 12.34 11.78 -9.05
N ASP A 130 12.92 10.70 -9.63
CA ASP A 130 13.20 10.68 -11.06
C ASP A 130 12.11 9.97 -11.87
N VAL A 131 11.45 8.97 -11.30
CA VAL A 131 10.25 8.34 -11.89
C VAL A 131 9.00 9.13 -11.50
N GLY A 132 8.84 9.45 -10.23
CA GLY A 132 7.73 10.21 -9.67
C GLY A 132 6.49 9.36 -9.38
N LEU A 133 5.78 9.75 -8.32
CA LEU A 133 4.58 9.04 -7.84
C LEU A 133 3.45 8.98 -8.87
N ALA A 134 3.30 10.03 -9.70
CA ALA A 134 2.29 10.06 -10.76
C ALA A 134 2.55 8.97 -11.80
N THR A 135 3.78 8.87 -12.30
CA THR A 135 4.17 7.84 -13.28
C THR A 135 3.98 6.43 -12.71
N ILE A 136 4.32 6.23 -11.42
CA ILE A 136 4.10 4.93 -10.76
C ILE A 136 2.61 4.60 -10.75
N ARG A 137 1.75 5.53 -10.31
CA ARG A 137 0.29 5.34 -10.29
C ARG A 137 -0.29 5.00 -11.66
N ASP A 138 0.16 5.71 -12.70
CA ASP A 138 -0.31 5.51 -14.07
C ASP A 138 0.08 4.13 -14.64
N LYS A 139 1.20 3.58 -14.18
CA LYS A 139 1.68 2.26 -14.60
C LYS A 139 1.15 1.09 -13.75
N VAL A 140 0.51 1.37 -12.62
CA VAL A 140 -0.12 0.33 -11.78
C VAL A 140 -1.32 -0.27 -12.51
N THR A 141 -1.23 -1.55 -12.83
CA THR A 141 -2.31 -2.32 -13.48
C THR A 141 -3.09 -3.19 -12.49
N GLN A 142 -2.49 -3.51 -11.36
CA GLN A 142 -3.04 -4.38 -10.32
C GLN A 142 -2.87 -3.73 -8.93
N PRO A 143 -3.64 -2.68 -8.61
CA PRO A 143 -3.45 -1.95 -7.36
C PRO A 143 -3.66 -2.85 -6.14
N LEU A 144 -2.86 -2.59 -5.10
CA LEU A 144 -2.91 -3.30 -3.82
C LEU A 144 -4.00 -2.73 -2.90
N THR A 145 -5.13 -2.33 -3.47
CA THR A 145 -6.23 -1.69 -2.74
C THR A 145 -6.74 -2.59 -1.61
N GLY A 146 -6.94 -2.00 -0.43
CA GLY A 146 -7.38 -2.70 0.77
C GLY A 146 -6.27 -3.45 1.50
N MET A 147 -5.05 -3.53 0.96
CA MET A 147 -3.91 -4.12 1.66
C MET A 147 -3.28 -3.10 2.61
N ARG A 148 -2.98 -3.54 3.83
CA ARG A 148 -2.41 -2.75 4.92
C ARG A 148 -0.92 -3.09 5.05
N ILE A 149 -0.07 -2.14 4.72
CA ILE A 149 1.38 -2.34 4.65
C ILE A 149 2.08 -1.53 5.74
N ALA A 150 2.83 -2.19 6.60
CA ALA A 150 3.76 -1.54 7.50
C ALA A 150 5.08 -1.27 6.76
N VAL A 151 5.61 -0.04 6.79
CA VAL A 151 6.89 0.27 6.16
C VAL A 151 8.02 0.33 7.19
N HIS A 152 9.17 -0.24 6.84
CA HIS A 152 10.40 -0.13 7.61
C HIS A 152 11.47 0.61 6.82
N TYR A 153 11.76 1.86 7.21
CA TYR A 153 12.76 2.69 6.52
C TYR A 153 14.19 2.13 6.65
N GLY A 154 14.50 1.55 7.79
CA GLY A 154 15.90 1.26 8.13
C GLY A 154 16.66 2.50 8.62
N CYS A 155 17.80 2.30 9.29
CA CYS A 155 18.56 3.40 9.88
C CYS A 155 19.39 4.18 8.85
N HIS A 156 20.13 3.50 7.97
CA HIS A 156 21.07 4.13 7.02
C HIS A 156 20.38 4.75 5.79
N LEU A 157 19.07 4.65 5.69
CA LEU A 157 18.28 5.33 4.67
C LEU A 157 18.04 6.80 5.04
N LEU A 158 18.01 7.09 6.35
CA LEU A 158 17.62 8.39 6.89
C LEU A 158 18.76 9.11 7.64
N LYS A 159 19.80 8.36 8.07
CA LYS A 159 20.82 8.87 9.00
C LYS A 159 22.26 8.48 8.58
N PRO A 160 23.23 9.38 8.73
CA PRO A 160 23.08 10.78 9.14
C PRO A 160 22.39 11.60 8.05
N SER A 161 21.44 12.46 8.44
CA SER A 161 20.59 13.20 7.50
C SER A 161 21.35 14.22 6.67
N GLU A 162 22.45 14.76 7.19
CA GLU A 162 23.35 15.66 6.50
C GLU A 162 24.00 15.04 5.25
N ASP A 163 24.32 13.73 5.31
CA ASP A 163 24.94 13.04 4.19
C ASP A 163 23.90 12.45 3.24
N VAL A 164 22.88 11.80 3.79
CA VAL A 164 21.94 11.00 2.97
C VAL A 164 20.80 11.83 2.38
N GLY A 165 20.24 12.79 3.10
CA GLY A 165 19.28 13.78 2.61
C GLY A 165 18.06 13.22 1.89
N LEU A 166 17.64 11.96 2.17
CA LEU A 166 16.52 11.33 1.49
C LEU A 166 15.17 11.89 1.97
N ASP A 167 14.98 11.96 3.28
CA ASP A 167 13.72 12.32 3.91
C ASP A 167 13.96 12.87 5.32
N ASP A 168 12.93 13.38 6.00
CA ASP A 168 13.00 13.79 7.39
C ASP A 168 13.38 12.59 8.28
N PRO A 169 14.46 12.67 9.07
CA PRO A 169 14.94 11.53 9.85
C PRO A 169 14.04 11.17 11.05
N CYS A 170 13.09 12.05 11.42
CA CYS A 170 12.19 11.88 12.56
C CYS A 170 10.74 11.64 12.13
N ALA A 171 10.31 12.21 11.00
CA ALA A 171 8.96 12.11 10.46
C ALA A 171 8.97 11.84 8.94
N PRO A 172 9.58 10.74 8.47
CA PRO A 172 9.67 10.46 7.04
C PRO A 172 8.31 10.07 6.46
N SER A 173 8.06 10.44 5.20
CA SER A 173 6.82 10.17 4.47
C SER A 173 7.04 9.51 3.10
N LYS A 174 8.18 9.70 2.45
CA LYS A 174 8.38 9.32 1.06
C LYS A 174 8.19 7.83 0.77
N PHE A 175 8.60 6.97 1.69
CA PHE A 175 8.39 5.53 1.52
C PHE A 175 6.91 5.15 1.71
N ASP A 176 6.20 5.81 2.64
CA ASP A 176 4.77 5.67 2.80
C ASP A 176 4.02 6.10 1.54
N GLU A 177 4.39 7.21 0.95
CA GLU A 177 3.80 7.73 -0.28
C GLU A 177 4.07 6.80 -1.48
N LEU A 178 5.23 6.17 -1.55
CA LEU A 178 5.55 5.15 -2.54
C LEU A 178 4.66 3.91 -2.38
N VAL A 179 4.39 3.47 -1.14
CA VAL A 179 3.46 2.37 -0.85
C VAL A 179 2.03 2.76 -1.18
N GLN A 180 1.64 4.01 -0.93
CA GLN A 180 0.32 4.52 -1.32
C GLN A 180 0.18 4.64 -2.85
N ALA A 181 1.26 4.94 -3.56
CA ALA A 181 1.24 5.05 -5.01
C ALA A 181 0.91 3.71 -5.71
N VAL A 182 1.16 2.58 -5.08
CA VAL A 182 0.76 1.25 -5.56
C VAL A 182 -0.64 0.82 -5.11
N GLY A 183 -1.40 1.73 -4.50
CA GLY A 183 -2.79 1.51 -4.08
C GLY A 183 -2.96 0.86 -2.71
N ALA A 184 -1.88 0.57 -1.98
CA ALA A 184 -1.93 0.03 -0.62
C ALA A 184 -2.13 1.15 0.42
N THR A 185 -2.54 0.78 1.62
CA THR A 185 -2.57 1.68 2.77
C THR A 185 -1.30 1.49 3.58
N SER A 186 -0.45 2.52 3.67
CA SER A 186 0.65 2.52 4.64
C SER A 186 0.10 2.80 6.03
N ILE A 187 0.37 1.90 6.99
CA ILE A 187 -0.16 2.02 8.34
C ILE A 187 0.88 2.60 9.31
N PRO A 188 0.46 3.46 10.25
CA PRO A 188 1.30 3.86 11.35
C PRO A 188 1.47 2.70 12.35
N TYR A 189 2.63 2.61 12.99
CA TYR A 189 2.87 1.70 14.10
C TYR A 189 4.01 2.23 14.99
N GLU A 190 4.01 1.84 16.25
CA GLU A 190 5.10 2.13 17.16
C GLU A 190 6.38 1.45 16.67
N GLY A 191 7.52 2.02 16.91
CA GLY A 191 8.78 1.43 16.48
C GLY A 191 9.07 1.48 14.98
N LYS A 192 8.30 2.20 14.15
CA LYS A 192 8.51 2.33 12.70
C LYS A 192 9.97 2.68 12.34
N LEU A 193 10.58 3.59 13.09
CA LEU A 193 11.96 4.04 12.90
C LEU A 193 13.00 3.26 13.73
N SER A 194 12.57 2.27 14.52
CA SER A 194 13.49 1.45 15.31
C SER A 194 14.38 0.59 14.41
N CYS A 195 15.63 0.39 14.83
CA CYS A 195 16.58 -0.46 14.12
C CYS A 195 16.11 -1.93 14.11
N CYS A 196 16.46 -2.67 13.04
CA CYS A 196 16.19 -4.11 12.94
C CYS A 196 17.10 -4.98 13.82
N GLY A 197 18.21 -4.44 14.31
CA GLY A 197 19.21 -5.18 15.08
C GLY A 197 20.18 -6.03 14.26
N GLY A 198 20.04 -6.08 12.92
CA GLY A 198 20.77 -7.02 12.07
C GLY A 198 22.31 -6.90 12.07
N LEU A 199 22.87 -5.79 12.59
CA LEU A 199 24.31 -5.64 12.77
C LEU A 199 24.85 -6.29 14.05
N LEU A 200 23.98 -6.52 15.04
CA LEU A 200 24.39 -7.17 16.30
C LEU A 200 24.85 -8.60 16.10
N SER A 201 24.27 -9.31 15.15
CA SER A 201 24.73 -10.67 14.78
C SER A 201 26.16 -10.71 14.22
N ARG A 202 26.77 -9.56 13.87
CA ARG A 202 28.18 -9.49 13.47
C ARG A 202 29.16 -9.37 14.63
N VAL A 203 28.63 -9.10 15.80
CA VAL A 203 29.39 -9.02 17.07
C VAL A 203 28.91 -10.09 18.05
N ASP A 204 28.34 -11.19 17.49
CA ASP A 204 27.91 -12.39 18.21
C ASP A 204 26.79 -12.14 19.26
N ASP A 205 26.02 -11.05 19.10
CA ASP A 205 24.85 -10.74 19.94
C ASP A 205 23.54 -11.06 19.21
N ASP A 206 23.37 -12.31 18.87
CA ASP A 206 22.15 -12.80 18.18
C ASP A 206 20.90 -12.72 19.04
N GLU A 207 21.01 -12.82 20.35
CA GLU A 207 19.87 -12.76 21.27
C GLU A 207 19.21 -11.37 21.24
N THR A 208 19.99 -10.32 21.38
CA THR A 208 19.50 -8.94 21.29
C THR A 208 18.97 -8.64 19.89
N ALA A 209 19.65 -9.10 18.83
CA ALA A 209 19.20 -8.94 17.45
C ALA A 209 17.82 -9.57 17.22
N GLN A 210 17.61 -10.80 17.73
CA GLN A 210 16.30 -11.49 17.64
C GLN A 210 15.23 -10.79 18.48
N ALA A 211 15.55 -10.30 19.67
CA ALA A 211 14.63 -9.58 20.54
C ALA A 211 14.13 -8.27 19.86
N MET A 212 15.03 -7.52 19.22
CA MET A 212 14.67 -6.30 18.47
C MET A 212 13.75 -6.62 17.29
N ALA A 213 14.07 -7.65 16.50
CA ALA A 213 13.25 -8.07 15.38
C ALA A 213 11.87 -8.58 15.84
N ARG A 214 11.82 -9.39 16.91
CA ARG A 214 10.58 -9.90 17.50
C ARG A 214 9.67 -8.77 17.93
N ARG A 215 10.20 -7.74 18.61
CA ARG A 215 9.42 -6.58 19.03
C ARG A 215 8.74 -5.92 17.84
N LYS A 216 9.46 -5.61 16.77
CA LYS A 216 8.90 -4.99 15.58
C LYS A 216 7.85 -5.87 14.89
N LEU A 217 8.13 -7.17 14.76
CA LEU A 217 7.16 -8.12 14.17
C LEU A 217 5.85 -8.17 14.95
N ARG A 218 5.93 -8.09 16.28
CA ARG A 218 4.75 -7.98 17.14
C ARG A 218 4.02 -6.67 16.90
N ASP A 219 4.72 -5.53 16.95
CA ASP A 219 4.12 -4.20 16.79
C ASP A 219 3.33 -4.11 15.46
N VAL A 220 3.91 -4.58 14.34
CA VAL A 220 3.23 -4.56 13.04
C VAL A 220 2.07 -5.57 12.94
N THR A 221 2.15 -6.69 13.67
CA THR A 221 1.06 -7.67 13.71
C THR A 221 -0.12 -7.16 14.52
N GLU A 222 0.12 -6.54 15.67
CA GLU A 222 -0.90 -5.94 16.53
C GLU A 222 -1.65 -4.82 15.81
N GLU A 223 -0.97 -4.05 14.95
CA GLU A 223 -1.61 -3.03 14.10
C GLU A 223 -2.34 -3.62 12.87
N GLY A 224 -2.35 -4.93 12.71
CA GLY A 224 -3.06 -5.61 11.63
C GLY A 224 -2.46 -5.36 10.25
N ALA A 225 -1.14 -5.34 10.14
CA ALA A 225 -0.46 -5.32 8.86
C ALA A 225 -0.67 -6.63 8.10
N ASP A 226 -0.83 -6.53 6.78
CA ASP A 226 -0.83 -7.70 5.89
C ASP A 226 0.60 -8.13 5.50
N ALA A 227 1.53 -7.16 5.48
CA ALA A 227 2.95 -7.38 5.24
C ALA A 227 3.81 -6.26 5.83
N LEU A 228 5.08 -6.59 6.11
CA LEU A 228 6.15 -5.64 6.42
C LEU A 228 6.93 -5.36 5.13
N CYS A 229 6.85 -4.13 4.61
CA CYS A 229 7.58 -3.70 3.43
C CYS A 229 8.85 -2.94 3.82
N LEU A 230 9.94 -3.24 3.16
CA LEU A 230 11.23 -2.65 3.44
C LEU A 230 12.08 -2.46 2.17
N ALA A 231 13.18 -1.72 2.32
CA ALA A 231 14.08 -1.38 1.23
C ALA A 231 15.56 -1.57 1.60
N CYS A 232 15.83 -2.49 2.54
CA CYS A 232 17.16 -2.82 3.01
C CYS A 232 17.39 -4.33 3.00
N PRO A 233 18.38 -4.85 2.25
CA PRO A 233 18.67 -6.28 2.19
C PRO A 233 19.04 -6.89 3.55
N ALA A 234 19.80 -6.15 4.38
CA ALA A 234 20.15 -6.62 5.72
C ALA A 234 18.94 -6.70 6.64
N CYS A 235 18.03 -5.70 6.59
CA CYS A 235 16.77 -5.74 7.34
C CYS A 235 15.86 -6.85 6.83
N PHE A 236 15.79 -7.06 5.50
CA PHE A 236 15.03 -8.16 4.92
C PHE A 236 15.49 -9.50 5.52
N MET A 237 16.78 -9.78 5.44
CA MET A 237 17.34 -11.00 5.97
C MET A 237 17.08 -11.14 7.47
N GLN A 238 17.19 -10.05 8.24
CA GLN A 238 16.95 -10.05 9.68
C GLN A 238 15.51 -10.45 10.01
N TYR A 239 14.50 -9.85 9.39
CA TYR A 239 13.10 -10.17 9.69
C TYR A 239 12.66 -11.52 9.12
N ASP A 240 13.07 -11.85 7.91
CA ASP A 240 12.71 -13.11 7.28
C ASP A 240 13.35 -14.32 8.02
N THR A 241 14.65 -14.21 8.38
CA THR A 241 15.36 -15.28 9.10
C THR A 241 14.91 -15.42 10.55
N THR A 242 14.73 -14.30 11.26
CA THR A 242 14.34 -14.34 12.68
C THR A 242 13.01 -15.04 12.87
N GLN A 243 12.02 -14.82 11.99
CA GLN A 243 10.75 -15.51 12.08
C GLN A 243 10.91 -17.04 12.01
N LEU A 244 11.74 -17.53 11.08
CA LEU A 244 12.04 -18.97 11.00
C LEU A 244 12.65 -19.50 12.29
N LEU A 245 13.56 -18.75 12.92
CA LEU A 245 14.17 -19.14 14.19
C LEU A 245 13.16 -19.14 15.35
N LEU A 246 12.27 -18.15 15.38
CA LEU A 246 11.19 -18.05 16.37
C LEU A 246 10.17 -19.19 16.22
N GLN A 247 9.78 -19.51 14.99
CA GLN A 247 8.88 -20.63 14.68
C GLN A 247 9.48 -21.98 15.15
N ARG A 248 10.79 -22.18 14.95
CA ARG A 248 11.50 -23.37 15.47
C ARG A 248 11.50 -23.46 17.00
N LYS A 249 11.36 -22.32 17.70
CA LYS A 249 11.20 -22.23 19.16
C LYS A 249 9.74 -22.38 19.60
N GLY A 250 8.79 -22.61 18.66
CA GLY A 250 7.36 -22.78 18.94
C GLY A 250 6.55 -21.50 18.97
N GLU A 251 7.13 -20.35 18.60
CA GLU A 251 6.41 -19.08 18.54
C GLU A 251 5.54 -18.98 17.27
N GLN A 252 4.31 -18.47 17.42
CA GLN A 252 3.39 -18.25 16.30
C GLN A 252 3.64 -16.86 15.69
N VAL A 253 4.62 -16.77 14.81
CA VAL A 253 4.97 -15.53 14.09
C VAL A 253 4.94 -15.81 12.60
N HIS A 254 4.08 -15.10 11.87
CA HIS A 254 3.99 -15.20 10.42
C HIS A 254 3.61 -13.83 9.85
N MET A 255 4.60 -12.99 9.58
CA MET A 255 4.45 -11.70 8.92
C MET A 255 5.18 -11.77 7.57
N PRO A 256 4.49 -11.75 6.44
CA PRO A 256 5.13 -11.67 5.13
C PRO A 256 6.04 -10.42 5.06
N VAL A 257 7.30 -10.64 4.70
CA VAL A 257 8.29 -9.57 4.53
C VAL A 257 8.48 -9.37 3.04
N LEU A 258 8.23 -8.17 2.53
CA LEU A 258 8.35 -7.85 1.11
C LEU A 258 9.40 -6.76 0.91
N TYR A 259 10.21 -6.92 -0.12
CA TYR A 259 11.03 -5.83 -0.61
C TYR A 259 10.17 -4.87 -1.45
N TYR A 260 10.48 -3.57 -1.43
CA TYR A 260 9.59 -2.61 -2.11
C TYR A 260 9.43 -2.90 -3.61
N THR A 261 10.50 -3.37 -4.28
CA THR A 261 10.39 -3.74 -5.71
C THR A 261 9.53 -4.95 -5.97
N GLU A 262 9.39 -5.85 -5.02
CA GLU A 262 8.46 -6.97 -5.10
C GLU A 262 7.02 -6.48 -4.97
N LEU A 263 6.76 -5.61 -3.98
CA LEU A 263 5.44 -4.99 -3.79
C LEU A 263 5.03 -4.15 -5.01
N LEU A 264 5.94 -3.30 -5.51
CA LEU A 264 5.72 -2.50 -6.72
C LEU A 264 5.55 -3.38 -7.96
N GLY A 265 6.36 -4.43 -8.11
CA GLY A 265 6.25 -5.37 -9.22
C GLY A 265 4.89 -6.07 -9.28
N LEU A 266 4.36 -6.51 -8.13
CA LEU A 266 2.99 -7.05 -8.05
C LEU A 266 1.96 -6.03 -8.52
N ALA A 267 2.08 -4.78 -8.09
CA ALA A 267 1.15 -3.72 -8.49
C ALA A 267 1.26 -3.35 -9.98
N LEU A 268 2.44 -3.49 -10.58
CA LEU A 268 2.68 -3.33 -12.01
C LEU A 268 2.15 -4.51 -12.84
N GLY A 269 1.69 -5.60 -12.20
CA GLY A 269 1.15 -6.78 -12.88
C GLY A 269 2.20 -7.84 -13.21
N LEU A 270 3.39 -7.77 -12.61
CA LEU A 270 4.42 -8.80 -12.76
C LEU A 270 4.05 -10.05 -11.94
N GLU A 271 4.36 -11.22 -12.48
CA GLU A 271 4.02 -12.48 -11.83
C GLU A 271 4.87 -12.71 -10.55
N PRO A 272 4.28 -13.22 -9.47
CA PRO A 272 4.99 -13.49 -8.20
C PRO A 272 6.26 -14.34 -8.38
N ARG A 273 6.22 -15.32 -9.30
CA ARG A 273 7.37 -16.17 -9.63
C ARG A 273 8.50 -15.37 -10.28
N ASP A 274 8.16 -14.41 -11.12
CA ASP A 274 9.18 -13.60 -11.81
C ASP A 274 9.83 -12.59 -10.86
N LEU A 275 9.12 -12.16 -9.84
CA LEU A 275 9.64 -11.34 -8.76
C LEU A 275 10.51 -12.13 -7.76
N GLY A 276 10.51 -13.45 -7.81
CA GLY A 276 11.32 -14.31 -6.95
C GLY A 276 10.75 -14.52 -5.55
N LEU A 277 9.45 -14.30 -5.32
CA LEU A 277 8.79 -14.41 -4.01
C LEU A 277 8.90 -15.80 -3.37
N SER A 278 9.11 -16.85 -4.18
CA SER A 278 9.34 -18.22 -3.67
C SER A 278 10.69 -18.40 -2.96
N SER A 279 11.58 -17.40 -3.02
CA SER A 279 12.89 -17.44 -2.35
C SER A 279 12.84 -16.96 -0.90
N HIS A 280 11.68 -16.44 -0.43
CA HIS A 280 11.49 -16.02 0.95
C HIS A 280 11.43 -17.22 1.90
N ARG A 281 11.93 -17.07 3.10
CA ARG A 281 11.87 -18.12 4.15
C ARG A 281 10.49 -18.18 4.82
N VAL A 282 9.86 -17.02 4.96
CA VAL A 282 8.48 -16.89 5.38
C VAL A 282 7.60 -16.84 4.15
N GLU A 283 6.63 -17.75 4.07
CA GLU A 283 5.73 -17.85 2.92
C GLU A 283 4.97 -16.55 2.67
N VAL A 284 5.00 -16.08 1.43
CA VAL A 284 4.26 -14.90 0.97
C VAL A 284 2.86 -15.27 0.46
N GLN A 285 2.58 -16.57 0.25
CA GLN A 285 1.31 -17.02 -0.31
C GLN A 285 0.07 -16.50 0.45
N PRO A 286 0.04 -16.49 1.80
CA PRO A 286 -1.11 -15.94 2.53
C PRO A 286 -1.38 -14.45 2.26
N PHE A 287 -0.34 -13.67 1.94
CA PHE A 287 -0.50 -12.28 1.50
C PHE A 287 -1.12 -12.21 0.10
N LEU A 288 -0.63 -13.01 -0.84
CA LEU A 288 -1.15 -13.06 -2.21
C LEU A 288 -2.61 -13.51 -2.24
N ASP A 289 -2.98 -14.52 -1.46
CA ASP A 289 -4.36 -15.01 -1.37
C ASP A 289 -5.31 -13.93 -0.82
N ARG A 290 -4.92 -13.24 0.25
CA ARG A 290 -5.70 -12.11 0.78
C ARG A 290 -5.86 -11.00 -0.25
N TRP A 291 -4.80 -10.66 -0.97
CA TRP A 291 -4.84 -9.65 -2.01
C TRP A 291 -5.79 -10.04 -3.15
N GLN A 292 -5.73 -11.28 -3.64
CA GLN A 292 -6.63 -11.78 -4.67
C GLN A 292 -8.10 -11.70 -4.24
N VAL A 293 -8.41 -12.13 -3.02
CA VAL A 293 -9.76 -12.05 -2.45
C VAL A 293 -10.26 -10.60 -2.38
N ARG A 294 -9.45 -9.69 -1.85
CA ARG A 294 -9.80 -8.26 -1.76
C ARG A 294 -9.94 -7.63 -3.14
N ARG A 295 -9.06 -7.96 -4.06
CA ARG A 295 -9.13 -7.48 -5.45
C ARG A 295 -10.43 -7.93 -6.13
N ALA A 296 -10.79 -9.20 -6.04
CA ALA A 296 -12.04 -9.71 -6.60
C ALA A 296 -13.28 -9.00 -5.99
N ALA A 297 -13.25 -8.76 -4.68
CA ALA A 297 -14.29 -8.01 -3.99
C ALA A 297 -14.40 -6.56 -4.48
N ILE A 298 -13.28 -5.88 -4.68
CA ILE A 298 -13.26 -4.51 -5.23
C ILE A 298 -13.74 -4.47 -6.68
N GLU A 299 -13.33 -5.42 -7.51
CA GLU A 299 -13.82 -5.50 -8.90
C GLU A 299 -15.35 -5.68 -8.93
N ARG A 300 -15.93 -6.45 -8.00
CA ARG A 300 -17.39 -6.53 -7.86
C ARG A 300 -18.02 -5.17 -7.47
N VAL A 301 -17.39 -4.39 -6.60
CA VAL A 301 -17.85 -3.02 -6.28
C VAL A 301 -17.83 -2.13 -7.53
N LYS A 302 -16.75 -2.19 -8.32
CA LYS A 302 -16.62 -1.41 -9.57
C LYS A 302 -17.69 -1.70 -10.61
N GLN A 303 -18.28 -2.88 -10.59
CA GLN A 303 -19.38 -3.23 -11.50
C GLN A 303 -20.66 -2.40 -11.23
N HIS A 304 -20.82 -1.87 -10.01
CA HIS A 304 -22.05 -1.21 -9.56
C HIS A 304 -21.87 0.27 -9.21
N TRP A 305 -20.66 0.69 -8.87
CA TRP A 305 -20.36 2.07 -8.48
C TRP A 305 -19.13 2.60 -9.20
N ASP A 306 -19.10 3.91 -9.42
CA ASP A 306 -17.85 4.61 -9.75
C ASP A 306 -16.93 4.55 -8.52
N TYR A 307 -15.92 3.69 -8.61
CA TYR A 307 -15.06 3.36 -7.48
C TYR A 307 -14.22 4.55 -6.99
N ASP A 308 -13.79 5.42 -7.90
CA ASP A 308 -12.99 6.60 -7.53
C ASP A 308 -13.84 7.63 -6.80
N LEU A 309 -15.08 7.84 -7.24
CA LEU A 309 -16.03 8.70 -6.55
C LEU A 309 -16.45 8.08 -5.20
N LEU A 310 -16.63 6.75 -5.14
CA LEU A 310 -16.94 6.04 -3.89
C LEU A 310 -15.84 6.21 -2.85
N ARG A 311 -14.58 6.08 -3.25
CA ARG A 311 -13.42 6.31 -2.37
C ARG A 311 -13.39 7.75 -1.84
N ARG A 312 -13.53 8.74 -2.72
CA ARG A 312 -13.57 10.15 -2.31
C ARG A 312 -14.73 10.43 -1.35
N CYS A 313 -15.89 9.80 -1.56
CA CYS A 313 -17.03 9.88 -0.66
C CYS A 313 -16.71 9.28 0.72
N ALA A 314 -16.06 8.11 0.75
CA ALA A 314 -15.61 7.44 1.98
C ALA A 314 -14.60 8.28 2.78
N GLU A 315 -13.70 8.96 2.09
CA GLU A 315 -12.69 9.86 2.69
C GLU A 315 -13.32 11.18 3.18
N CYS A 316 -14.26 11.75 2.42
CA CYS A 316 -14.89 13.02 2.74
C CYS A 316 -15.82 12.93 3.97
N GLY A 317 -16.79 12.00 3.96
CA GLY A 317 -17.74 11.72 5.03
C GLY A 317 -18.59 12.89 5.56
N ALA A 318 -18.42 14.10 5.03
CA ALA A 318 -18.98 15.33 5.59
C ALA A 318 -20.51 15.30 5.80
N CYS A 319 -21.25 14.78 4.81
CA CYS A 319 -22.72 14.77 4.87
C CYS A 319 -23.28 13.71 5.85
N GLY A 320 -22.46 12.83 6.41
CA GLY A 320 -22.87 11.90 7.46
C GLY A 320 -23.27 12.60 8.75
N PHE A 321 -22.61 13.73 9.07
CA PHE A 321 -22.95 14.55 10.24
C PHE A 321 -24.31 15.22 10.15
N ASP A 322 -24.80 15.48 8.94
CA ASP A 322 -26.10 16.11 8.69
C ASP A 322 -27.22 15.10 8.45
N CYS A 323 -26.92 13.82 8.47
CA CYS A 323 -27.91 12.77 8.28
C CYS A 323 -28.93 12.76 9.44
N PRO A 324 -30.23 12.97 9.20
CA PRO A 324 -31.23 13.03 10.28
C PRO A 324 -31.37 11.69 11.01
N VAL A 325 -31.16 10.57 10.33
CA VAL A 325 -31.24 9.24 10.97
C VAL A 325 -30.02 9.02 11.86
N ALA A 326 -28.81 9.38 11.40
CA ALA A 326 -27.61 9.27 12.23
C ALA A 326 -27.64 10.21 13.44
N ARG A 327 -28.27 11.37 13.33
CA ARG A 327 -28.50 12.28 14.46
C ARG A 327 -29.51 11.73 15.49
N ALA A 328 -30.49 10.96 15.03
CA ALA A 328 -31.49 10.35 15.88
C ALA A 328 -31.02 9.04 16.53
N ASP A 329 -30.16 8.32 15.86
CA ASP A 329 -29.60 7.04 16.33
C ASP A 329 -28.14 6.93 15.95
N ALA A 330 -27.27 7.07 16.96
CA ALA A 330 -25.81 7.00 16.82
C ALA A 330 -25.30 5.62 16.36
N ALA A 331 -26.12 4.56 16.44
CA ALA A 331 -25.77 3.24 15.90
C ALA A 331 -25.83 3.18 14.36
N PHE A 332 -26.48 4.15 13.71
CA PHE A 332 -26.49 4.25 12.26
C PHE A 332 -25.28 5.06 11.78
N ASP A 333 -24.28 4.38 11.22
CA ASP A 333 -23.09 5.02 10.63
C ASP A 333 -23.15 4.96 9.09
N PRO A 334 -23.74 5.94 8.42
CA PRO A 334 -23.81 5.96 6.96
C PRO A 334 -22.43 6.08 6.30
N ASN A 335 -21.46 6.73 6.96
CA ASN A 335 -20.09 6.82 6.46
C ASN A 335 -19.36 5.47 6.59
N GLY A 336 -19.62 4.71 7.67
CA GLY A 336 -19.12 3.36 7.85
C GLY A 336 -19.55 2.42 6.73
N ILE A 337 -20.82 2.48 6.32
CA ILE A 337 -21.33 1.71 5.18
C ILE A 337 -20.56 2.03 3.90
N ILE A 338 -20.30 3.30 3.63
CA ILE A 338 -19.56 3.73 2.43
C ILE A 338 -18.08 3.30 2.51
N ARG A 339 -17.46 3.42 3.68
CA ARG A 339 -16.09 2.92 3.89
C ARG A 339 -15.99 1.41 3.67
N ASP A 340 -16.98 0.64 4.13
CA ASP A 340 -17.05 -0.80 3.92
C ASP A 340 -17.18 -1.17 2.43
N LEU A 341 -18.03 -0.47 1.68
CA LEU A 341 -18.14 -0.63 0.24
C LEU A 341 -16.82 -0.29 -0.47
N ALA A 342 -16.18 0.82 -0.12
CA ALA A 342 -14.90 1.22 -0.67
C ALA A 342 -13.77 0.24 -0.34
N ALA A 343 -13.87 -0.47 0.77
CA ALA A 343 -12.96 -1.55 1.16
C ALA A 343 -13.27 -2.90 0.48
N GLY A 344 -14.31 -2.99 -0.34
CA GLY A 344 -14.72 -4.22 -1.04
C GLY A 344 -15.65 -5.14 -0.25
N HIS A 345 -16.16 -4.72 0.92
CA HIS A 345 -17.00 -5.57 1.78
C HIS A 345 -18.48 -5.58 1.35
N ILE A 346 -18.75 -5.68 0.04
CA ILE A 346 -20.10 -5.59 -0.53
C ILE A 346 -21.08 -6.60 0.09
N ASP A 347 -20.67 -7.87 0.24
CA ASP A 347 -21.56 -8.92 0.80
C ASP A 347 -21.94 -8.65 2.25
N ARG A 348 -21.01 -8.11 3.04
CA ARG A 348 -21.27 -7.71 4.43
C ARG A 348 -22.29 -6.59 4.48
N VAL A 349 -22.09 -5.57 3.65
CA VAL A 349 -23.01 -4.41 3.58
C VAL A 349 -24.40 -4.83 3.15
N LEU A 350 -24.53 -5.65 2.08
CA LEU A 350 -25.83 -6.10 1.59
C LEU A 350 -26.57 -6.94 2.62
N ARG A 351 -25.88 -7.87 3.31
CA ARG A 351 -26.50 -8.71 4.35
C ARG A 351 -26.86 -7.95 5.63
N ALA A 352 -26.04 -6.98 6.03
CA ALA A 352 -26.35 -6.12 7.18
C ALA A 352 -27.58 -5.25 6.92
N GLY A 353 -27.76 -4.78 5.68
CA GLY A 353 -28.95 -4.06 5.25
C GLY A 353 -29.17 -2.70 5.91
N GLU A 354 -28.16 -2.15 6.61
CA GLU A 354 -28.30 -0.88 7.35
C GLU A 354 -28.64 0.31 6.44
N PHE A 355 -28.23 0.27 5.17
CA PHE A 355 -28.58 1.29 4.17
C PHE A 355 -30.08 1.42 3.93
N TRP A 356 -30.92 0.42 4.30
CA TRP A 356 -32.38 0.52 4.25
C TRP A 356 -32.93 1.55 5.24
N ARG A 357 -32.18 1.93 6.26
CA ARG A 357 -32.54 2.98 7.21
C ARG A 357 -32.48 4.40 6.60
N CYS A 358 -31.93 4.54 5.41
CA CYS A 358 -31.93 5.80 4.68
C CYS A 358 -33.36 6.14 4.24
N VAL A 359 -33.91 7.22 4.80
CA VAL A 359 -35.28 7.71 4.52
C VAL A 359 -35.36 8.61 3.26
N GLU A 360 -34.29 8.69 2.51
CA GLU A 360 -34.20 9.47 1.26
C GLU A 360 -34.63 10.94 1.41
N CYS A 361 -34.20 11.59 2.49
CA CYS A 361 -34.48 13.00 2.78
C CYS A 361 -33.72 14.00 1.88
N TYR A 362 -32.80 13.51 1.03
CA TYR A 362 -31.99 14.29 0.07
C TYR A 362 -30.96 15.25 0.70
N THR A 363 -30.87 15.38 2.02
CA THR A 363 -29.91 16.30 2.66
C THR A 363 -28.46 16.07 2.16
N CYS A 364 -28.00 14.82 2.09
CA CYS A 364 -26.67 14.50 1.59
C CYS A 364 -26.49 14.82 0.09
N ARG A 365 -27.56 14.81 -0.70
CA ARG A 365 -27.51 15.15 -2.11
C ARG A 365 -27.37 16.66 -2.32
N GLU A 366 -28.15 17.46 -1.60
CA GLU A 366 -28.10 18.92 -1.68
C GLU A 366 -26.76 19.48 -1.16
N ALA A 367 -26.17 18.85 -0.12
CA ALA A 367 -24.90 19.25 0.44
C ALA A 367 -23.67 18.80 -0.38
N CYS A 368 -23.83 17.87 -1.34
CA CYS A 368 -22.71 17.25 -2.03
C CYS A 368 -22.18 18.10 -3.19
N PHE A 369 -21.04 18.73 -3.00
CA PHE A 369 -20.35 19.49 -4.08
C PHE A 369 -19.75 18.58 -5.17
N GLN A 370 -19.51 17.27 -4.89
CA GLN A 370 -19.05 16.30 -5.88
C GLN A 370 -20.17 15.71 -6.73
N ARG A 371 -21.43 16.01 -6.43
CA ARG A 371 -22.65 15.47 -7.09
C ARG A 371 -22.71 13.93 -7.09
N TYR A 372 -22.09 13.29 -6.11
CA TYR A 372 -22.11 11.84 -5.88
C TYR A 372 -22.47 11.59 -4.42
N SER A 373 -23.75 11.51 -4.14
CA SER A 373 -24.27 11.50 -2.77
C SER A 373 -24.37 10.10 -2.16
N MET A 374 -24.38 10.02 -0.83
CA MET A 374 -24.71 8.78 -0.11
C MET A 374 -26.04 8.19 -0.56
N LEU A 375 -27.01 9.04 -0.91
CA LEU A 375 -28.31 8.60 -1.41
C LEU A 375 -28.17 7.73 -2.67
N ASP A 376 -27.35 8.18 -3.64
CA ASP A 376 -27.17 7.45 -4.90
C ASP A 376 -26.47 6.11 -4.65
N ILE A 377 -25.49 6.10 -3.73
CA ILE A 377 -24.80 4.87 -3.32
C ILE A 377 -25.78 3.89 -2.67
N PHE A 378 -26.61 4.36 -1.73
CA PHE A 378 -27.57 3.51 -1.02
C PHE A 378 -28.71 3.02 -1.92
N ARG A 379 -29.15 3.80 -2.91
CA ARG A 379 -30.12 3.33 -3.91
C ARG A 379 -29.59 2.15 -4.70
N THR A 380 -28.35 2.22 -5.17
CA THR A 380 -27.69 1.09 -5.83
C THR A 380 -27.62 -0.12 -4.91
N ALA A 381 -27.23 0.06 -3.63
CA ALA A 381 -27.19 -1.02 -2.65
C ALA A 381 -28.60 -1.64 -2.40
N LYS A 382 -29.67 -0.81 -2.34
CA LYS A 382 -31.05 -1.30 -2.22
C LYS A 382 -31.46 -2.14 -3.43
N HIS A 383 -31.11 -1.71 -4.65
CA HIS A 383 -31.40 -2.47 -5.87
C HIS A 383 -30.71 -3.84 -5.85
N LEU A 384 -29.42 -3.88 -5.53
CA LEU A 384 -28.67 -5.13 -5.42
C LEU A 384 -29.24 -6.06 -4.33
N ALA A 385 -29.61 -5.49 -3.18
CA ALA A 385 -30.22 -6.27 -2.11
C ALA A 385 -31.57 -6.89 -2.54
N VAL A 386 -32.35 -6.19 -3.35
CA VAL A 386 -33.60 -6.76 -3.94
C VAL A 386 -33.30 -7.89 -4.90
N GLU A 387 -32.29 -7.73 -5.76
CA GLU A 387 -31.86 -8.78 -6.71
C GLU A 387 -31.35 -10.04 -5.99
N GLU A 388 -30.69 -9.86 -4.84
CA GLU A 388 -30.18 -10.95 -3.99
C GLU A 388 -31.20 -11.48 -2.96
N ASN A 389 -32.47 -11.03 -3.01
CA ASN A 389 -33.51 -11.38 -2.05
C ASN A 389 -33.19 -11.00 -0.59
N LEU A 390 -32.47 -9.92 -0.38
CA LEU A 390 -32.08 -9.37 0.91
C LEU A 390 -32.89 -8.14 1.33
N ALA A 391 -34.04 -7.88 0.66
CA ALA A 391 -34.94 -6.78 1.03
C ALA A 391 -35.58 -7.05 2.40
N PRO A 392 -35.71 -6.01 3.27
CA PRO A 392 -36.46 -6.16 4.53
C PRO A 392 -37.92 -6.59 4.30
N ALA A 393 -38.48 -7.37 5.22
CA ALA A 393 -39.83 -7.90 5.11
C ALA A 393 -40.88 -6.78 4.84
N GLY A 394 -40.80 -5.65 5.55
CA GLY A 394 -41.72 -4.53 5.35
C GLY A 394 -41.62 -3.88 3.96
N ALA A 395 -40.42 -3.83 3.34
CA ALA A 395 -40.29 -3.34 1.97
C ALA A 395 -40.88 -4.34 0.95
N ALA A 396 -40.68 -5.63 1.17
CA ALA A 396 -41.25 -6.69 0.34
C ALA A 396 -42.78 -6.72 0.44
N GLU A 397 -43.35 -6.60 1.65
CA GLU A 397 -44.80 -6.51 1.90
C GLU A 397 -45.40 -5.27 1.25
N GLY A 398 -44.74 -4.10 1.37
CA GLY A 398 -45.19 -2.86 0.71
C GLY A 398 -45.21 -3.01 -0.81
N MET A 399 -44.23 -3.66 -1.39
CA MET A 399 -44.18 -3.93 -2.83
C MET A 399 -45.29 -4.92 -3.25
N ALA A 400 -45.56 -5.95 -2.46
CA ALA A 400 -46.64 -6.89 -2.71
C ALA A 400 -48.01 -6.21 -2.66
N ALA A 401 -48.23 -5.32 -1.67
CA ALA A 401 -49.47 -4.51 -1.58
C ALA A 401 -49.61 -3.58 -2.80
N PHE A 402 -48.54 -2.91 -3.20
CA PHE A 402 -48.54 -2.06 -4.39
C PHE A 402 -48.86 -2.84 -5.67
N ARG A 403 -48.29 -4.03 -5.86
CA ARG A 403 -48.60 -4.89 -7.01
C ARG A 403 -50.06 -5.31 -7.07
N LYS A 404 -50.69 -5.52 -5.91
CA LYS A 404 -52.06 -5.98 -5.80
C LYS A 404 -53.08 -4.89 -6.08
N SER A 405 -52.86 -3.68 -5.58
CA SER A 405 -53.87 -2.62 -5.55
C SER A 405 -53.44 -1.29 -6.18
N ALA A 406 -52.18 -1.22 -6.66
CA ALA A 406 -51.53 0.01 -7.05
C ALA A 406 -51.50 1.09 -5.94
N ARG A 407 -51.57 0.64 -4.69
CA ARG A 407 -51.55 1.50 -3.49
C ARG A 407 -50.66 0.84 -2.43
N LEU A 408 -49.87 1.64 -1.73
CA LEU A 408 -49.09 1.16 -0.59
C LEU A 408 -49.96 1.02 0.68
N VAL A 409 -51.08 1.74 0.74
CA VAL A 409 -52.03 1.73 1.87
C VAL A 409 -53.44 1.73 1.35
N GLU A 410 -54.26 0.84 1.87
CA GLU A 410 -55.66 0.76 1.53
C GLU A 410 -56.46 1.93 2.15
N SER A 411 -57.44 2.43 1.44
CA SER A 411 -58.29 3.49 1.93
C SER A 411 -59.29 2.96 2.98
N SER A 412 -59.42 3.64 4.12
CA SER A 412 -60.38 3.28 5.14
C SER A 412 -61.77 3.84 4.82
N ALA A 413 -62.66 3.00 4.32
CA ALA A 413 -64.05 3.39 4.02
C ALA A 413 -64.81 3.93 5.27
N SER A 414 -64.56 3.33 6.45
CA SER A 414 -65.14 3.78 7.71
C SER A 414 -64.72 5.17 8.17
N GLN A 415 -63.41 5.48 8.03
CA GLN A 415 -62.88 6.81 8.36
C GLN A 415 -63.44 7.87 7.39
N ARG A 416 -63.47 7.56 6.09
CA ARG A 416 -64.00 8.47 5.07
C ARG A 416 -65.47 8.79 5.33
N LYS A 417 -66.27 7.76 5.62
CA LYS A 417 -67.71 7.95 5.98
C LYS A 417 -67.85 8.80 7.24
N ARG A 418 -67.08 8.59 8.28
CA ARG A 418 -67.09 9.39 9.51
C ARG A 418 -66.73 10.86 9.27
N LEU A 419 -65.90 11.15 8.29
CA LEU A 419 -65.48 12.50 7.90
C LEU A 419 -66.43 13.12 6.81
N GLY A 420 -67.48 12.44 6.39
CA GLY A 420 -68.34 12.92 5.32
C GLY A 420 -67.68 12.96 3.93
N LEU A 421 -66.65 12.20 3.74
CA LEU A 421 -65.94 12.12 2.45
C LEU A 421 -66.60 11.09 1.54
N PRO A 422 -66.60 11.30 0.20
CA PRO A 422 -67.07 10.32 -0.76
C PRO A 422 -66.13 9.05 -0.72
N GLU A 423 -66.61 7.96 -1.31
CA GLU A 423 -65.79 6.75 -1.49
C GLU A 423 -64.53 7.10 -2.21
N ALA A 424 -63.39 6.33 -1.90
CA ALA A 424 -62.17 6.54 -2.60
C ALA A 424 -62.33 6.17 -4.09
N PRO A 425 -61.79 6.97 -5.02
CA PRO A 425 -61.88 6.65 -6.44
C PRO A 425 -61.18 5.30 -6.72
N PRO A 426 -61.57 4.56 -7.77
CA PRO A 426 -60.91 3.33 -8.19
C PRO A 426 -59.41 3.55 -8.42
N SER A 427 -58.60 2.55 -8.14
CA SER A 427 -57.16 2.59 -8.49
C SER A 427 -56.98 2.16 -9.94
N GLY A 428 -55.91 2.66 -10.60
CA GLY A 428 -55.48 2.20 -11.92
C GLY A 428 -54.69 0.88 -11.88
N GLY A 429 -54.97 -0.02 -10.93
CA GLY A 429 -54.20 -1.26 -10.74
C GLY A 429 -54.21 -2.19 -11.94
N ASP A 430 -55.31 -2.26 -12.65
CA ASP A 430 -55.42 -3.10 -13.84
C ASP A 430 -54.53 -2.60 -14.99
N GLU A 431 -54.44 -1.29 -15.18
CA GLU A 431 -53.52 -0.69 -16.16
C GLU A 431 -52.05 -0.96 -15.81
N LEU A 432 -51.71 -0.79 -14.52
CA LEU A 432 -50.33 -1.09 -14.07
C LEU A 432 -49.97 -2.56 -14.26
N THR A 433 -50.92 -3.48 -14.03
CA THR A 433 -50.71 -4.91 -14.25
C THR A 433 -50.44 -5.20 -15.74
N GLN A 434 -51.13 -4.51 -16.66
CA GLN A 434 -50.88 -4.63 -18.11
C GLN A 434 -49.53 -4.03 -18.53
N LEU A 435 -49.16 -2.88 -17.97
CA LEU A 435 -47.93 -2.17 -18.32
C LEU A 435 -46.66 -2.88 -17.84
N PHE A 436 -46.69 -3.46 -16.65
CA PHE A 436 -45.47 -3.93 -16.02
C PHE A 436 -45.25 -5.43 -16.12
N GLN A 437 -46.06 -6.25 -16.75
CA GLN A 437 -45.86 -7.71 -16.88
C GLN A 437 -44.96 -8.26 -15.74
N TRP A 438 -45.44 -8.09 -14.48
CA TRP A 438 -44.65 -8.40 -13.29
C TRP A 438 -44.12 -9.83 -13.38
N ARG A 439 -42.79 -10.02 -13.43
CA ARG A 439 -42.18 -11.36 -13.36
C ARG A 439 -42.64 -12.02 -12.06
N PRO A 440 -43.07 -13.29 -12.09
CA PRO A 440 -43.40 -14.01 -10.86
C PRO A 440 -42.15 -14.02 -9.96
N GLU A 441 -42.36 -13.80 -8.65
CA GLU A 441 -41.26 -13.88 -7.67
C GLU A 441 -40.60 -15.26 -7.79
N PRO A 442 -39.25 -15.34 -7.75
CA PRO A 442 -38.57 -16.62 -7.59
C PRO A 442 -39.12 -17.26 -6.29
N ARG A 443 -39.63 -18.47 -6.40
CA ARG A 443 -40.13 -19.21 -5.23
C ARG A 443 -39.00 -19.35 -4.25
N ARG A 444 -39.19 -18.87 -3.01
CA ARG A 444 -38.24 -19.11 -1.90
C ARG A 444 -38.08 -20.63 -1.77
N PRO A 445 -36.81 -21.16 -1.64
CA PRO A 445 -36.60 -22.55 -1.33
C PRO A 445 -37.11 -22.94 0.06
#